data_79c5c239a93a44b1386ed11b5166a844
#
_entry.id   79c5c239a93a44b1386ed11b5166a844
#
_cell.length_a   1.000
_cell.length_b   1.000
_cell.length_c   1.000
_cell.angle_alpha   90.00
_cell.angle_beta   90.00
_cell.angle_gamma   90.00
#
_symmetry.space_group_name_H-M   'P 1'
#
loop_
_entity.id
_entity.type
_entity.pdbx_description
1 polymer ?
#
loop_
_entity_poly.entity_id
_entity_poly.type
_entity_poly.pdbx_seq_one_letter_code
_entity_poly.pdbx_strand_id
1 'polypeptide(L)'
;MIGIIGAMAEEVQAIKDLMEIDKIEINNGYHFIEGKLEGKDVVLLRGGVGKVNAAISATLLLTSYDIECVINIGTAGGLITDEQEVGDVVISDRIVHHDADVTGFGYPMGAIPGQPVYFEPDPQLLNKAKEILEDINITCHVGLIASGDSFICRQDQVDLILKNFPDSMCSEMEAATIAQVCTVFKKKFIITRSLSDVFNKGESTTQFEEFLAKAAASSAKMCAELVKSL
;
A
#
# COMPACT_ATOMS: atom_id res chain seq x y z
N MET A 1 -17.76 8.07 2.38
CA MET A 1 -17.40 6.63 2.38
C MET A 1 -15.88 6.49 2.42
N ILE A 2 -15.36 5.38 2.92
CA ILE A 2 -13.93 5.08 2.93
C ILE A 2 -13.63 4.13 1.75
N GLY A 3 -12.64 4.47 0.93
CA GLY A 3 -12.15 3.60 -0.14
C GLY A 3 -11.02 2.70 0.40
N ILE A 4 -11.11 1.39 0.15
CA ILE A 4 -10.06 0.44 0.52
C ILE A 4 -9.57 -0.24 -0.74
N ILE A 5 -8.25 -0.20 -1.00
CA ILE A 5 -7.63 -0.80 -2.18
C ILE A 5 -6.60 -1.84 -1.74
N GLY A 6 -6.77 -3.09 -2.17
CA GLY A 6 -5.76 -4.14 -2.14
C GLY A 6 -5.41 -4.55 -3.57
N ALA A 7 -4.19 -4.99 -3.83
CA ALA A 7 -3.74 -5.39 -5.17
C ALA A 7 -4.19 -6.80 -5.53
N MET A 8 -4.12 -7.74 -4.58
CA MET A 8 -4.28 -9.17 -4.80
C MET A 8 -5.61 -9.70 -4.26
N ALA A 9 -5.97 -10.89 -4.72
CA ALA A 9 -7.21 -11.56 -4.30
C ALA A 9 -7.19 -11.90 -2.80
N GLU A 10 -6.06 -12.33 -2.28
CA GLU A 10 -5.85 -12.73 -0.89
C GLU A 10 -6.04 -11.53 0.06
N GLU A 11 -5.49 -10.36 -0.30
CA GLU A 11 -5.60 -9.12 0.47
C GLU A 11 -7.06 -8.65 0.54
N VAL A 12 -7.73 -8.64 -0.61
CA VAL A 12 -9.14 -8.23 -0.71
C VAL A 12 -10.06 -9.23 -0.02
N GLN A 13 -9.80 -10.54 -0.12
CA GLN A 13 -10.61 -11.57 0.53
C GLN A 13 -10.54 -11.44 2.05
N ALA A 14 -9.34 -11.16 2.61
CA ALA A 14 -9.17 -10.99 4.05
C ALA A 14 -10.00 -9.81 4.63
N ILE A 15 -10.15 -8.70 3.87
CA ILE A 15 -11.05 -7.59 4.25
C ILE A 15 -12.51 -7.99 4.06
N LYS A 16 -12.82 -8.61 2.91
CA LYS A 16 -14.17 -9.02 2.56
C LYS A 16 -14.80 -9.94 3.60
N ASP A 17 -14.00 -10.81 4.22
CA ASP A 17 -14.45 -11.74 5.26
C ASP A 17 -14.86 -11.01 6.57
N LEU A 18 -14.45 -9.75 6.74
CA LEU A 18 -14.81 -8.88 7.87
C LEU A 18 -15.96 -7.91 7.57
N MET A 19 -16.41 -7.84 6.29
CA MET A 19 -17.43 -6.88 5.86
C MET A 19 -18.84 -7.45 5.93
N GLU A 20 -19.80 -6.58 6.21
CA GLU A 20 -21.20 -6.77 5.85
C GLU A 20 -21.41 -6.22 4.44
N ILE A 21 -21.57 -7.13 3.46
CA ILE A 21 -21.64 -6.77 2.03
C ILE A 21 -23.05 -6.41 1.64
N ASP A 22 -23.23 -5.20 1.09
CA ASP A 22 -24.51 -4.72 0.58
C ASP A 22 -24.65 -5.00 -0.93
N LYS A 23 -23.58 -4.74 -1.70
CA LYS A 23 -23.59 -4.81 -3.17
C LYS A 23 -22.22 -5.12 -3.73
N ILE A 24 -22.19 -5.84 -4.85
CA ILE A 24 -21.00 -6.00 -5.69
C ILE A 24 -21.31 -5.47 -7.08
N GLU A 25 -20.55 -4.48 -7.52
CA GLU A 25 -20.67 -3.88 -8.84
C GLU A 25 -19.40 -4.15 -9.65
N ILE A 26 -19.57 -4.41 -10.95
CA ILE A 26 -18.44 -4.60 -11.87
C ILE A 26 -18.40 -3.41 -12.83
N ASN A 27 -17.31 -2.66 -12.82
CA ASN A 27 -17.08 -1.54 -13.70
C ASN A 27 -15.74 -1.73 -14.42
N ASN A 28 -15.75 -1.83 -15.75
CA ASN A 28 -14.56 -2.06 -16.57
C ASN A 28 -13.69 -3.26 -16.12
N GLY A 29 -14.33 -4.33 -15.62
CA GLY A 29 -13.65 -5.52 -15.12
C GLY A 29 -13.15 -5.44 -13.68
N TYR A 30 -13.27 -4.29 -13.01
CA TYR A 30 -12.95 -4.13 -11.60
C TYR A 30 -14.20 -4.38 -10.74
N HIS A 31 -14.00 -5.10 -9.63
CA HIS A 31 -15.07 -5.45 -8.69
C HIS A 31 -15.07 -4.46 -7.53
N PHE A 32 -16.13 -3.67 -7.42
CA PHE A 32 -16.39 -2.77 -6.32
C PHE A 32 -17.31 -3.46 -5.33
N ILE A 33 -16.88 -3.64 -4.11
CA ILE A 33 -17.62 -4.31 -3.03
C ILE A 33 -18.04 -3.23 -2.04
N GLU A 34 -19.29 -2.85 -2.08
CA GLU A 34 -19.89 -1.88 -1.19
C GLU A 34 -20.45 -2.58 0.04
N GLY A 35 -20.32 -1.96 1.20
CA GLY A 35 -20.86 -2.50 2.44
C GLY A 35 -20.34 -1.78 3.67
N LYS A 36 -20.39 -2.46 4.80
CA LYS A 36 -19.90 -1.95 6.08
C LYS A 36 -18.71 -2.76 6.59
N LEU A 37 -17.73 -2.03 7.08
CA LEU A 37 -16.63 -2.58 7.86
C LEU A 37 -16.61 -1.85 9.21
N GLU A 38 -16.70 -2.57 10.33
CA GLU A 38 -16.80 -1.97 11.65
C GLU A 38 -17.91 -0.88 11.76
N GLY A 39 -19.01 -1.09 11.06
CA GLY A 39 -20.16 -0.18 11.05
C GLY A 39 -20.02 1.07 10.17
N LYS A 40 -18.89 1.26 9.48
CA LYS A 40 -18.64 2.40 8.57
C LYS A 40 -18.88 1.99 7.13
N ASP A 41 -19.42 2.91 6.33
CA ASP A 41 -19.64 2.68 4.90
C ASP A 41 -18.31 2.68 4.14
N VAL A 42 -18.01 1.55 3.48
CA VAL A 42 -16.77 1.34 2.74
C VAL A 42 -17.03 0.87 1.31
N VAL A 43 -16.08 1.13 0.43
CA VAL A 43 -15.97 0.50 -0.89
C VAL A 43 -14.62 -0.19 -0.95
N LEU A 44 -14.62 -1.52 -1.04
CA LEU A 44 -13.43 -2.35 -1.19
C LEU A 44 -13.22 -2.67 -2.66
N LEU A 45 -11.99 -2.50 -3.15
CA LEU A 45 -11.62 -2.70 -4.54
C LEU A 45 -10.36 -3.55 -4.66
N ARG A 46 -10.40 -4.57 -5.54
CA ARG A 46 -9.19 -5.24 -5.99
C ARG A 46 -8.56 -4.45 -7.14
N GLY A 47 -7.44 -3.79 -6.86
CA GLY A 47 -6.76 -2.90 -7.79
C GLY A 47 -5.97 -3.62 -8.89
N GLY A 48 -5.49 -4.85 -8.63
CA GLY A 48 -4.52 -5.54 -9.49
C GLY A 48 -3.08 -5.09 -9.26
N VAL A 49 -2.14 -5.93 -9.66
CA VAL A 49 -0.69 -5.72 -9.46
C VAL A 49 -0.13 -4.76 -10.50
N GLY A 50 0.75 -3.86 -10.06
CA GLY A 50 1.51 -2.93 -10.90
C GLY A 50 0.86 -1.57 -11.12
N LYS A 51 1.67 -0.61 -11.54
CA LYS A 51 1.32 0.82 -11.57
C LYS A 51 0.12 1.16 -12.46
N VAL A 52 0.00 0.51 -13.62
CA VAL A 52 -1.12 0.78 -14.54
C VAL A 52 -2.45 0.33 -13.92
N ASN A 53 -2.48 -0.88 -13.34
CA ASN A 53 -3.67 -1.40 -12.67
C ASN A 53 -4.05 -0.51 -11.47
N ALA A 54 -3.08 -0.11 -10.66
CA ALA A 54 -3.26 0.79 -9.54
C ALA A 54 -3.82 2.16 -9.96
N ALA A 55 -3.33 2.73 -11.06
CA ALA A 55 -3.83 4.00 -11.59
C ALA A 55 -5.28 3.90 -12.05
N ILE A 56 -5.61 2.87 -12.82
CA ILE A 56 -6.97 2.66 -13.33
C ILE A 56 -7.94 2.45 -12.15
N SER A 57 -7.61 1.54 -11.24
CA SER A 57 -8.48 1.18 -10.12
C SER A 57 -8.74 2.36 -9.18
N ALA A 58 -7.70 3.08 -8.78
CA ALA A 58 -7.83 4.26 -7.91
C ALA A 58 -8.64 5.38 -8.59
N THR A 59 -8.43 5.60 -9.90
CA THR A 59 -9.19 6.59 -10.66
C THR A 59 -10.67 6.21 -10.74
N LEU A 60 -10.97 4.95 -11.06
CA LEU A 60 -12.36 4.48 -11.11
C LEU A 60 -13.04 4.59 -9.73
N LEU A 61 -12.35 4.26 -8.64
CA LEU A 61 -12.87 4.42 -7.28
C LEU A 61 -13.25 5.88 -7.00
N LEU A 62 -12.33 6.80 -7.24
CA LEU A 62 -12.51 8.22 -6.92
C LEU A 62 -13.48 8.96 -7.86
N THR A 63 -13.74 8.43 -9.04
CA THR A 63 -14.72 9.01 -9.98
C THR A 63 -16.12 8.39 -9.86
N SER A 64 -16.22 7.19 -9.33
CA SER A 64 -17.52 6.49 -9.20
C SER A 64 -18.16 6.68 -7.82
N TYR A 65 -17.38 7.01 -6.79
CA TYR A 65 -17.85 7.10 -5.40
C TYR A 65 -17.39 8.40 -4.72
N ASP A 66 -18.21 8.91 -3.81
CA ASP A 66 -17.81 10.03 -2.95
C ASP A 66 -16.96 9.54 -1.79
N ILE A 67 -15.67 9.37 -2.09
CA ILE A 67 -14.65 8.87 -1.17
C ILE A 67 -14.08 10.03 -0.34
N GLU A 68 -14.08 9.91 0.97
CA GLU A 68 -13.48 10.85 1.91
C GLU A 68 -11.97 10.62 2.06
N CYS A 69 -11.59 9.34 2.21
CA CYS A 69 -10.18 8.94 2.27
C CYS A 69 -9.98 7.55 1.66
N VAL A 70 -8.74 7.28 1.24
CA VAL A 70 -8.31 5.99 0.69
C VAL A 70 -7.35 5.32 1.66
N ILE A 71 -7.62 4.07 2.00
CA ILE A 71 -6.72 3.17 2.70
C ILE A 71 -6.19 2.17 1.68
N ASN A 72 -4.90 2.23 1.37
CA ASN A 72 -4.28 1.20 0.55
C ASN A 72 -3.53 0.23 1.44
N ILE A 73 -3.96 -1.00 1.39
CA ILE A 73 -3.36 -2.13 2.10
C ILE A 73 -2.63 -3.04 1.13
N GLY A 74 -1.73 -3.84 1.64
CA GLY A 74 -1.05 -4.86 0.84
C GLY A 74 0.17 -5.42 1.52
N THR A 75 0.91 -6.21 0.76
CA THR A 75 2.17 -6.81 1.14
C THR A 75 3.35 -6.07 0.51
N ALA A 76 4.54 -6.22 1.08
CA ALA A 76 5.78 -5.67 0.54
C ALA A 76 7.00 -6.48 0.98
N GLY A 77 8.10 -6.38 0.23
CA GLY A 77 9.41 -6.86 0.64
C GLY A 77 10.15 -5.84 1.50
N GLY A 78 10.56 -6.24 2.70
CA GLY A 78 11.36 -5.42 3.61
C GLY A 78 12.80 -5.24 3.11
N LEU A 79 13.35 -4.04 3.27
CA LEU A 79 14.69 -3.68 2.81
C LEU A 79 15.70 -3.47 3.94
N ILE A 80 15.25 -3.33 5.20
CA ILE A 80 16.09 -3.11 6.38
C ILE A 80 16.27 -4.43 7.15
N THR A 81 17.23 -5.21 6.73
CA THR A 81 17.39 -6.61 7.12
C THR A 81 17.65 -6.85 8.61
N ASP A 82 18.28 -5.90 9.31
CA ASP A 82 18.64 -6.07 10.72
C ASP A 82 17.51 -5.69 11.69
N GLU A 83 16.52 -4.95 11.23
CA GLU A 83 15.46 -4.37 12.07
C GLU A 83 14.06 -4.92 11.77
N GLN A 84 13.86 -5.54 10.60
CA GLN A 84 12.55 -5.98 10.12
C GLN A 84 12.41 -7.50 10.16
N GLU A 85 11.20 -7.96 10.48
CA GLU A 85 10.80 -9.37 10.41
C GLU A 85 9.56 -9.55 9.53
N VAL A 86 9.39 -10.75 9.00
CA VAL A 86 8.17 -11.11 8.26
C VAL A 86 6.96 -10.99 9.18
N GLY A 87 5.96 -10.24 8.74
CA GLY A 87 4.77 -9.93 9.51
C GLY A 87 4.78 -8.55 10.19
N ASP A 88 5.91 -7.86 10.22
CA ASP A 88 5.96 -6.44 10.60
C ASP A 88 5.15 -5.59 9.61
N VAL A 89 4.73 -4.41 10.05
CA VAL A 89 3.98 -3.48 9.21
C VAL A 89 4.79 -2.21 8.98
N VAL A 90 4.90 -1.80 7.72
CA VAL A 90 5.42 -0.48 7.33
C VAL A 90 4.24 0.46 7.09
N ILE A 91 4.22 1.59 7.81
CA ILE A 91 3.31 2.72 7.58
C ILE A 91 4.08 3.76 6.78
N SER A 92 3.54 4.20 5.66
CA SER A 92 4.19 5.23 4.86
C SER A 92 4.19 6.58 5.58
N ASP A 93 5.34 7.22 5.72
CA ASP A 93 5.46 8.67 5.93
C ASP A 93 5.64 9.40 4.60
N ARG A 94 6.26 8.72 3.64
CA ARG A 94 6.48 9.18 2.26
C ARG A 94 6.43 7.98 1.31
N ILE A 95 6.06 8.25 0.08
CA ILE A 95 6.01 7.23 -0.97
C ILE A 95 6.70 7.80 -2.22
N VAL A 96 7.45 6.96 -2.94
CA VAL A 96 8.20 7.36 -4.14
C VAL A 96 8.09 6.33 -5.26
N HIS A 97 8.10 6.79 -6.51
CA HIS A 97 8.35 5.92 -7.67
C HIS A 97 9.86 5.69 -7.82
N HIS A 98 10.38 4.59 -7.28
CA HIS A 98 11.82 4.33 -7.30
C HIS A 98 12.38 4.05 -8.71
N ASP A 99 11.53 3.70 -9.66
CA ASP A 99 11.84 3.36 -11.05
C ASP A 99 11.58 4.51 -12.05
N ALA A 100 11.11 5.67 -11.59
CA ALA A 100 10.93 6.84 -12.44
C ALA A 100 12.26 7.58 -12.58
N ASP A 101 12.81 7.61 -13.80
CA ASP A 101 14.09 8.24 -14.10
C ASP A 101 13.98 9.26 -15.22
N VAL A 102 14.04 10.51 -14.84
CA VAL A 102 14.16 11.67 -15.76
C VAL A 102 15.40 12.52 -15.42
N THR A 103 16.40 11.89 -14.80
CA THR A 103 17.66 12.55 -14.40
C THR A 103 18.41 13.15 -15.57
N GLY A 104 18.27 12.58 -16.77
CA GLY A 104 18.83 13.13 -18.00
C GLY A 104 18.34 14.57 -18.33
N PHE A 105 17.25 15.01 -17.73
CA PHE A 105 16.73 16.39 -17.82
C PHE A 105 17.00 17.23 -16.55
N GLY A 106 17.85 16.74 -15.64
CA GLY A 106 18.22 17.44 -14.42
C GLY A 106 17.23 17.32 -13.27
N TYR A 107 16.23 16.44 -13.37
CA TYR A 107 15.35 16.12 -12.26
C TYR A 107 16.00 15.11 -11.31
N PRO A 108 15.62 15.08 -10.02
CA PRO A 108 16.05 14.00 -9.13
C PRO A 108 15.46 12.66 -9.54
N MET A 109 16.10 11.56 -9.11
CA MET A 109 15.56 10.21 -9.25
C MET A 109 14.20 10.11 -8.53
N GLY A 110 13.26 9.36 -9.09
CA GLY A 110 11.87 9.26 -8.59
C GLY A 110 10.94 10.39 -9.02
N ALA A 111 11.46 11.44 -9.67
CA ALA A 111 10.63 12.55 -10.12
C ALA A 111 9.78 12.18 -11.33
N ILE A 112 8.53 12.65 -11.31
CA ILE A 112 7.64 12.72 -12.47
C ILE A 112 7.38 14.20 -12.72
N PRO A 113 7.68 14.75 -13.91
CA PRO A 113 7.48 16.18 -14.19
C PRO A 113 6.05 16.63 -13.89
N GLY A 114 5.92 17.71 -13.13
CA GLY A 114 4.62 18.24 -12.71
C GLY A 114 4.01 17.57 -11.47
N GLN A 115 4.71 16.61 -10.88
CA GLN A 115 4.32 15.95 -9.63
C GLN A 115 5.38 16.15 -8.54
N PRO A 116 5.04 16.05 -7.26
CA PRO A 116 6.04 15.97 -6.19
C PRO A 116 6.89 14.70 -6.34
N VAL A 117 8.12 14.72 -5.84
CA VAL A 117 8.99 13.52 -5.83
C VAL A 117 8.46 12.50 -4.83
N TYR A 118 8.09 12.99 -3.65
CA TYR A 118 7.50 12.18 -2.58
C TYR A 118 6.04 12.54 -2.41
N PHE A 119 5.20 11.52 -2.28
CA PHE A 119 3.79 11.67 -1.91
C PHE A 119 3.67 11.43 -0.40
N GLU A 120 2.97 12.33 0.29
CA GLU A 120 2.82 12.27 1.74
C GLU A 120 1.37 11.90 2.11
N PRO A 121 1.18 10.93 3.02
CA PRO A 121 -0.14 10.56 3.49
C PRO A 121 -0.73 11.63 4.40
N ASP A 122 -2.03 11.50 4.70
CA ASP A 122 -2.66 12.36 5.71
C ASP A 122 -2.05 12.08 7.10
N PRO A 123 -1.51 13.10 7.80
CA PRO A 123 -0.82 12.89 9.07
C PRO A 123 -1.73 12.40 10.20
N GLN A 124 -3.03 12.66 10.14
CA GLN A 124 -3.98 12.16 11.14
C GLN A 124 -4.21 10.65 10.95
N LEU A 125 -4.32 10.21 9.68
CA LEU A 125 -4.44 8.77 9.37
C LEU A 125 -3.17 8.01 9.74
N LEU A 126 -1.98 8.60 9.48
CA LEU A 126 -0.70 8.02 9.87
C LEU A 126 -0.60 7.80 11.37
N ASN A 127 -0.88 8.84 12.17
CA ASN A 127 -0.82 8.74 13.63
C ASN A 127 -1.80 7.70 14.18
N LYS A 128 -3.03 7.67 13.67
CA LYS A 128 -4.01 6.65 14.06
C LYS A 128 -3.56 5.23 13.71
N ALA A 129 -3.02 5.03 12.51
CA ALA A 129 -2.50 3.71 12.12
C ALA A 129 -1.38 3.23 13.05
N LYS A 130 -0.49 4.14 13.46
CA LYS A 130 0.58 3.85 14.42
C LYS A 130 0.03 3.45 15.80
N GLU A 131 -0.87 4.25 16.38
CA GLU A 131 -1.52 3.96 17.66
C GLU A 131 -2.20 2.57 17.64
N ILE A 132 -2.93 2.27 16.55
CA ILE A 132 -3.63 0.98 16.40
C ILE A 132 -2.65 -0.19 16.38
N LEU A 133 -1.54 -0.10 15.64
CA LEU A 133 -0.57 -1.18 15.58
C LEU A 133 0.12 -1.41 16.93
N GLU A 134 0.38 -0.35 17.69
CA GLU A 134 0.86 -0.43 19.06
C GLU A 134 -0.16 -1.16 19.97
N ASP A 135 -1.44 -0.80 19.89
CA ASP A 135 -2.51 -1.40 20.70
C ASP A 135 -2.75 -2.89 20.42
N ILE A 136 -2.60 -3.31 19.16
CA ILE A 136 -2.75 -4.73 18.77
C ILE A 136 -1.43 -5.53 18.83
N ASN A 137 -0.36 -4.93 19.37
CA ASN A 137 0.97 -5.52 19.52
C ASN A 137 1.57 -6.07 18.21
N ILE A 138 1.46 -5.31 17.13
CA ILE A 138 2.15 -5.58 15.88
C ILE A 138 3.31 -4.60 15.75
N THR A 139 4.51 -5.11 15.49
CA THR A 139 5.68 -4.28 15.24
C THR A 139 5.45 -3.41 14.00
N CYS A 140 5.62 -2.10 14.15
CA CYS A 140 5.48 -1.18 13.04
C CYS A 140 6.74 -0.33 12.82
N HIS A 141 7.02 -0.08 11.56
CA HIS A 141 8.04 0.83 11.10
C HIS A 141 7.38 1.98 10.34
N VAL A 142 7.79 3.21 10.60
CA VAL A 142 7.28 4.38 9.86
C VAL A 142 8.39 4.88 8.94
N GLY A 143 8.12 4.97 7.64
CA GLY A 143 9.13 5.43 6.70
C GLY A 143 8.74 5.36 5.23
N LEU A 144 9.75 5.48 4.38
CA LEU A 144 9.60 5.55 2.93
C LEU A 144 9.20 4.19 2.34
N ILE A 145 8.13 4.18 1.54
CA ILE A 145 7.74 3.05 0.68
C ILE A 145 8.18 3.36 -0.76
N ALA A 146 8.94 2.45 -1.35
CA ALA A 146 9.49 2.57 -2.70
C ALA A 146 8.70 1.69 -3.69
N SER A 147 7.97 2.30 -4.64
CA SER A 147 7.15 1.60 -5.63
C SER A 147 7.81 1.52 -6.99
N GLY A 148 7.68 0.37 -7.67
CA GLY A 148 8.11 0.20 -9.05
C GLY A 148 7.52 -1.06 -9.68
N ASP A 149 7.47 -1.14 -11.02
CA ASP A 149 6.90 -2.30 -11.73
C ASP A 149 7.87 -3.50 -11.79
N SER A 150 8.41 -3.88 -10.59
CA SER A 150 9.30 -5.04 -10.45
C SER A 150 9.17 -5.67 -9.07
N PHE A 151 9.08 -7.00 -9.02
CA PHE A 151 9.28 -7.73 -7.77
C PHE A 151 10.76 -7.71 -7.41
N ILE A 152 11.10 -7.14 -6.24
CA ILE A 152 12.48 -6.95 -5.78
C ILE A 152 12.95 -8.20 -5.03
N CYS A 153 13.82 -8.99 -5.65
CA CYS A 153 14.33 -10.25 -5.08
C CYS A 153 15.83 -10.46 -5.30
N ARG A 154 16.53 -9.52 -5.95
CA ARG A 154 17.97 -9.61 -6.24
C ARG A 154 18.74 -8.46 -5.58
N GLN A 155 19.99 -8.74 -5.19
CA GLN A 155 20.87 -7.76 -4.54
C GLN A 155 21.05 -6.49 -5.38
N ASP A 156 21.25 -6.64 -6.72
CA ASP A 156 21.43 -5.49 -7.61
C ASP A 156 20.24 -4.53 -7.64
N GLN A 157 19.02 -5.08 -7.49
CA GLN A 157 17.80 -4.29 -7.41
C GLN A 157 17.70 -3.54 -6.07
N VAL A 158 17.98 -4.23 -4.96
CA VAL A 158 17.99 -3.62 -3.62
C VAL A 158 19.06 -2.53 -3.53
N ASP A 159 20.29 -2.82 -4.00
CA ASP A 159 21.38 -1.85 -4.00
C ASP A 159 21.02 -0.59 -4.79
N LEU A 160 20.32 -0.74 -5.93
CA LEU A 160 19.88 0.39 -6.73
C LEU A 160 18.83 1.24 -6.00
N ILE A 161 17.87 0.61 -5.33
CA ILE A 161 16.86 1.32 -4.53
C ILE A 161 17.55 2.06 -3.38
N LEU A 162 18.34 1.37 -2.56
CA LEU A 162 18.99 1.96 -1.39
C LEU A 162 20.06 3.00 -1.75
N LYS A 163 20.68 2.91 -2.92
CA LYS A 163 21.58 3.94 -3.43
C LYS A 163 20.86 5.27 -3.70
N ASN A 164 19.64 5.21 -4.27
CA ASN A 164 18.88 6.39 -4.63
C ASN A 164 17.95 6.87 -3.49
N PHE A 165 17.48 5.95 -2.67
CA PHE A 165 16.53 6.15 -1.58
C PHE A 165 16.99 5.37 -0.34
N PRO A 166 18.03 5.83 0.36
CA PRO A 166 18.70 5.06 1.42
C PRO A 166 17.85 4.82 2.67
N ASP A 167 16.78 5.56 2.83
CA ASP A 167 15.81 5.47 3.91
C ASP A 167 14.54 4.64 3.55
N SER A 168 14.57 3.91 2.43
CA SER A 168 13.47 3.03 2.04
C SER A 168 13.32 1.87 3.01
N MET A 169 12.13 1.72 3.58
CA MET A 169 11.78 0.62 4.49
C MET A 169 11.38 -0.64 3.75
N CYS A 170 10.61 -0.50 2.70
CA CYS A 170 10.14 -1.64 1.89
C CYS A 170 9.92 -1.23 0.43
N SER A 171 9.77 -2.24 -0.44
CA SER A 171 9.41 -2.06 -1.84
C SER A 171 8.18 -2.88 -2.23
N GLU A 172 7.39 -2.34 -3.15
CA GLU A 172 6.18 -2.94 -3.68
C GLU A 172 5.83 -2.30 -5.05
N MET A 173 4.61 -2.51 -5.58
CA MET A 173 4.35 -2.19 -6.99
C MET A 173 3.20 -1.20 -7.25
N GLU A 174 2.52 -0.65 -6.23
CA GLU A 174 1.28 0.13 -6.40
C GLU A 174 1.23 1.46 -5.65
N ALA A 175 1.82 1.53 -4.46
CA ALA A 175 1.62 2.59 -3.48
C ALA A 175 1.84 4.01 -4.04
N ALA A 176 2.95 4.24 -4.74
CA ALA A 176 3.24 5.56 -5.29
C ALA A 176 2.21 6.00 -6.35
N THR A 177 1.67 5.04 -7.11
CA THR A 177 0.64 5.31 -8.10
C THR A 177 -0.68 5.68 -7.44
N ILE A 178 -1.10 4.93 -6.42
CA ILE A 178 -2.33 5.23 -5.66
C ILE A 178 -2.19 6.58 -4.95
N ALA A 179 -1.05 6.84 -4.32
CA ALA A 179 -0.74 8.11 -3.66
C ALA A 179 -0.78 9.28 -4.66
N GLN A 180 -0.20 9.12 -5.86
CA GLN A 180 -0.24 10.10 -6.92
C GLN A 180 -1.67 10.41 -7.36
N VAL A 181 -2.49 9.38 -7.60
CA VAL A 181 -3.90 9.55 -7.98
C VAL A 181 -4.65 10.28 -6.86
N CYS A 182 -4.50 9.88 -5.60
CA CYS A 182 -5.13 10.56 -4.46
C CYS A 182 -4.71 12.03 -4.37
N THR A 183 -3.42 12.33 -4.60
CA THR A 183 -2.89 13.70 -4.62
C THR A 183 -3.53 14.54 -5.73
N VAL A 184 -3.64 14.02 -6.95
CA VAL A 184 -4.29 14.68 -8.08
C VAL A 184 -5.77 14.96 -7.79
N PHE A 185 -6.47 14.01 -7.18
CA PHE A 185 -7.87 14.16 -6.77
C PHE A 185 -8.07 14.91 -5.45
N LYS A 186 -6.98 15.33 -4.78
CA LYS A 186 -6.98 16.03 -3.47
C LYS A 186 -7.73 15.23 -2.39
N LYS A 187 -7.58 13.91 -2.40
CA LYS A 187 -8.17 13.00 -1.41
C LYS A 187 -7.13 12.60 -0.38
N LYS A 188 -7.56 12.53 0.88
CA LYS A 188 -6.74 11.97 1.96
C LYS A 188 -6.43 10.52 1.69
N PHE A 189 -5.25 10.07 2.08
CA PHE A 189 -4.89 8.66 1.97
C PHE A 189 -3.90 8.24 3.05
N ILE A 190 -3.84 6.94 3.28
CA ILE A 190 -2.80 6.25 4.05
C ILE A 190 -2.44 4.97 3.32
N ILE A 191 -1.17 4.61 3.37
CA ILE A 191 -0.66 3.36 2.79
C ILE A 191 0.07 2.59 3.87
N THR A 192 -0.29 1.31 4.00
CA THR A 192 0.36 0.38 4.92
C THR A 192 0.72 -0.90 4.18
N ARG A 193 1.82 -1.52 4.60
CA ARG A 193 2.31 -2.76 4.02
C ARG A 193 2.72 -3.74 5.11
N SER A 194 2.18 -4.96 5.06
CA SER A 194 2.66 -6.05 5.89
C SER A 194 3.80 -6.77 5.17
N LEU A 195 4.92 -6.97 5.84
CA LEU A 195 6.09 -7.59 5.23
C LEU A 195 5.83 -9.09 5.00
N SER A 196 5.78 -9.48 3.73
CA SER A 196 5.66 -10.88 3.29
C SER A 196 7.01 -11.57 3.24
N ASP A 197 8.05 -10.80 2.97
CA ASP A 197 9.43 -11.22 2.91
C ASP A 197 10.34 -10.09 3.39
N VAL A 198 11.54 -10.46 3.81
CA VAL A 198 12.60 -9.50 4.15
C VAL A 198 13.85 -9.94 3.40
N PHE A 199 14.42 -9.02 2.63
CA PHE A 199 15.59 -9.30 1.81
C PHE A 199 16.74 -9.84 2.68
N ASN A 200 17.49 -10.85 2.18
CA ASN A 200 18.56 -11.57 2.90
C ASN A 200 18.16 -12.40 4.14
N LYS A 201 16.88 -12.51 4.51
CA LYS A 201 16.40 -13.43 5.56
C LYS A 201 15.83 -14.74 5.01
N GLY A 202 16.05 -15.02 3.73
CA GLY A 202 15.61 -16.20 3.00
C GLY A 202 15.41 -15.86 1.52
N GLU A 203 14.89 -16.79 0.73
CA GLU A 203 14.53 -16.53 -0.64
C GLU A 203 13.19 -15.77 -0.69
N SER A 204 13.18 -14.53 -1.20
CA SER A 204 12.00 -13.64 -1.17
C SER A 204 10.75 -14.26 -1.80
N THR A 205 10.90 -14.99 -2.90
CA THR A 205 9.75 -15.65 -3.56
C THR A 205 9.14 -16.74 -2.69
N THR A 206 9.97 -17.55 -2.02
CA THR A 206 9.51 -18.61 -1.11
C THR A 206 8.84 -18.01 0.13
N GLN A 207 9.45 -16.98 0.73
CA GLN A 207 8.85 -16.28 1.88
C GLN A 207 7.50 -15.67 1.49
N PHE A 208 7.42 -14.98 0.35
CA PHE A 208 6.20 -14.38 -0.15
C PHE A 208 5.07 -15.42 -0.28
N GLU A 209 5.33 -16.57 -0.92
CA GLU A 209 4.33 -17.63 -1.08
C GLU A 209 3.87 -18.23 0.26
N GLU A 210 4.80 -18.43 1.21
CA GLU A 210 4.50 -19.00 2.53
C GLU A 210 3.75 -18.05 3.45
N PHE A 211 4.05 -16.76 3.40
CA PHE A 211 3.55 -15.78 4.37
C PHE A 211 2.45 -14.85 3.83
N LEU A 212 2.13 -14.89 2.53
CA LEU A 212 1.12 -14.03 1.90
C LEU A 212 -0.21 -14.02 2.66
N ALA A 213 -0.76 -15.19 2.96
CA ALA A 213 -2.06 -15.30 3.64
C ALA A 213 -2.01 -14.69 5.07
N LYS A 214 -0.90 -14.88 5.79
CA LYS A 214 -0.71 -14.31 7.13
C LYS A 214 -0.56 -12.79 7.06
N ALA A 215 0.23 -12.29 6.13
CA ALA A 215 0.42 -10.87 5.91
C ALA A 215 -0.89 -10.17 5.51
N ALA A 216 -1.67 -10.78 4.61
CA ALA A 216 -2.99 -10.30 4.22
C ALA A 216 -3.97 -10.24 5.41
N ALA A 217 -4.02 -11.26 6.25
CA ALA A 217 -4.88 -11.28 7.44
C ALA A 217 -4.48 -10.21 8.48
N SER A 218 -3.18 -10.02 8.70
CA SER A 218 -2.65 -8.96 9.59
C SER A 218 -3.01 -7.57 9.07
N SER A 219 -2.80 -7.35 7.77
CA SER A 219 -3.16 -6.11 7.08
C SER A 219 -4.67 -5.81 7.17
N ALA A 220 -5.52 -6.84 6.99
CA ALA A 220 -6.96 -6.71 7.10
C ALA A 220 -7.41 -6.32 8.51
N LYS A 221 -6.84 -6.95 9.54
CA LYS A 221 -7.14 -6.62 10.94
C LYS A 221 -6.79 -5.17 11.26
N MET A 222 -5.61 -4.73 10.88
CA MET A 222 -5.19 -3.33 11.07
C MET A 222 -6.12 -2.37 10.33
N CYS A 223 -6.48 -2.68 9.07
CA CYS A 223 -7.41 -1.87 8.29
C CYS A 223 -8.78 -1.75 8.95
N ALA A 224 -9.34 -2.84 9.48
CA ALA A 224 -10.62 -2.84 10.17
C ALA A 224 -10.58 -1.94 11.43
N GLU A 225 -9.55 -2.05 12.26
CA GLU A 225 -9.39 -1.19 13.43
C GLU A 225 -9.19 0.29 13.03
N LEU A 226 -8.47 0.57 11.94
CA LEU A 226 -8.34 1.93 11.41
C LEU A 226 -9.68 2.48 10.95
N VAL A 227 -10.45 1.73 10.18
CA VAL A 227 -11.81 2.11 9.74
C VAL A 227 -12.71 2.38 10.94
N LYS A 228 -12.69 1.54 11.97
CA LYS A 228 -13.46 1.72 13.20
C LYS A 228 -13.15 3.04 13.92
N SER A 229 -11.90 3.50 13.85
CA SER A 229 -11.43 4.72 14.51
C SER A 229 -11.80 6.01 13.75
N LEU A 230 -12.24 5.93 12.50
CA LEU A 230 -12.64 7.05 11.65
C LEU A 230 -14.13 7.37 11.80
#